data_cf2c53d53e78e6a5ba76dc8bbfb1e0be
#
_entry.id   cf2c53d53e78e6a5ba76dc8bbfb1e0be
#
_cell.length_a   1.000
_cell.length_b   1.000
_cell.length_c   1.000
_cell.angle_alpha   90.00
_cell.angle_beta   90.00
_cell.angle_gamma   90.00
#
_symmetry.space_group_name_H-M   'P 1'
#
loop_
_entity.id
_entity.type
_entity.pdbx_description
1 polymer ?
#
loop_
_entity_poly.entity_id
_entity_poly.type
_entity_poly.pdbx_seq_one_letter_code
_entity_poly.pdbx_strand_id
1 'polypeptide(L)'
;MAYNLTTADNVRLFALLNLSFAGCLIALYDTKYTGNFWRPVTAIRAAATDGSPETEADPNWLPEVGNITPDPSYLGAHSVISAAGAEVLISFFRGGPF
;
A
#
# COMPACT_ATOMS: atom_id res chain seq x y z
N MET A 1 -21.79 19.27 9.79
CA MET A 1 -22.39 19.78 8.54
C MET A 1 -22.93 18.58 7.77
N ALA A 2 -24.21 18.55 7.42
CA ALA A 2 -24.76 17.49 6.58
C ALA A 2 -24.55 17.91 5.11
N TYR A 3 -23.91 17.08 4.32
CA TYR A 3 -23.76 17.29 2.88
C TYR A 3 -24.98 16.69 2.18
N ASN A 4 -25.81 17.54 1.54
CA ASN A 4 -26.91 17.07 0.70
C ASN A 4 -26.39 16.80 -0.72
N LEU A 5 -25.82 15.61 -0.90
CA LEU A 5 -25.32 15.19 -2.22
C LEU A 5 -26.48 14.77 -3.13
N THR A 6 -26.44 15.23 -4.37
CA THR A 6 -27.34 14.74 -5.42
C THR A 6 -26.93 13.34 -5.88
N THR A 7 -27.79 12.67 -6.64
CA THR A 7 -27.42 11.38 -7.27
C THR A 7 -26.19 11.55 -8.19
N ALA A 8 -26.10 12.67 -8.92
CA ALA A 8 -24.95 12.96 -9.78
C ALA A 8 -23.66 13.13 -8.97
N ASP A 9 -23.72 13.81 -7.81
CA ASP A 9 -22.57 13.96 -6.92
C ASP A 9 -22.09 12.61 -6.37
N ASN A 10 -23.02 11.75 -5.98
CA ASN A 10 -22.69 10.41 -5.50
C ASN A 10 -22.03 9.57 -6.59
N VAL A 11 -22.59 9.56 -7.81
CA VAL A 11 -22.01 8.84 -8.95
C VAL A 11 -20.59 9.34 -9.25
N ARG A 12 -20.39 10.67 -9.26
CA ARG A 12 -19.09 11.28 -9.47
C ARG A 12 -18.09 10.88 -8.37
N LEU A 13 -18.49 10.92 -7.10
CA LEU A 13 -17.63 10.54 -5.98
C LEU A 13 -17.17 9.08 -6.10
N PHE A 14 -18.09 8.15 -6.36
CA PHE A 14 -17.74 6.75 -6.52
C PHE A 14 -16.86 6.49 -7.75
N ALA A 15 -17.10 7.20 -8.86
CA ALA A 15 -16.24 7.12 -10.03
C ALA A 15 -14.80 7.58 -9.72
N LEU A 16 -14.65 8.72 -9.03
CA LEU A 16 -13.33 9.24 -8.62
C LEU A 16 -12.61 8.28 -7.67
N LEU A 17 -13.30 7.72 -6.67
CA LEU A 17 -12.73 6.73 -5.76
C LEU A 17 -12.23 5.49 -6.52
N ASN A 18 -13.04 4.92 -7.39
CA ASN A 18 -12.66 3.71 -8.13
C ASN A 18 -11.51 3.97 -9.11
N LEU A 19 -11.50 5.10 -9.82
CA LEU A 19 -10.39 5.47 -10.71
C LEU A 19 -9.10 5.71 -9.92
N SER A 20 -9.19 6.37 -8.76
CA SER A 20 -8.05 6.59 -7.88
C SER A 20 -7.48 5.28 -7.35
N PHE A 21 -8.34 4.35 -6.88
CA PHE A 21 -7.90 3.04 -6.42
C PHE A 21 -7.24 2.22 -7.53
N ALA A 22 -7.83 2.21 -8.74
CA ALA A 22 -7.23 1.52 -9.87
C ALA A 22 -5.84 2.09 -10.21
N GLY A 23 -5.73 3.41 -10.31
CA GLY A 23 -4.47 4.09 -10.62
C GLY A 23 -3.40 3.85 -9.54
N CYS A 24 -3.77 3.96 -8.26
CA CYS A 24 -2.81 3.74 -7.17
C CYS A 24 -2.36 2.28 -7.07
N LEU A 25 -3.22 1.30 -7.38
CA LEU A 25 -2.83 -0.12 -7.42
C LEU A 25 -1.83 -0.40 -8.53
N ILE A 26 -2.03 0.17 -9.71
CA ILE A 26 -1.08 0.04 -10.83
C ILE A 26 0.28 0.60 -10.42
N ALA A 27 0.33 1.83 -9.91
CA ALA A 27 1.56 2.46 -9.47
C ALA A 27 2.23 1.71 -8.30
N LEU A 28 1.43 1.19 -7.36
CA LEU A 28 1.91 0.39 -6.23
C LEU A 28 2.67 -0.85 -6.71
N TYR A 29 2.04 -1.66 -7.57
CA TYR A 29 2.64 -2.90 -8.02
C TYR A 29 3.81 -2.68 -8.98
N ASP A 30 3.73 -1.65 -9.82
CA ASP A 30 4.89 -1.23 -10.63
C ASP A 30 6.08 -0.89 -9.74
N THR A 31 5.88 -0.09 -8.69
CA THR A 31 6.93 0.26 -7.72
C THR A 31 7.44 -0.96 -6.97
N LYS A 32 6.55 -1.86 -6.52
CA LYS A 32 6.94 -3.08 -5.81
C LYS A 32 7.87 -3.96 -6.64
N TYR A 33 7.50 -4.23 -7.87
CA TYR A 33 8.27 -5.15 -8.73
C TYR A 33 9.48 -4.50 -9.39
N THR A 34 9.47 -3.19 -9.60
CA THR A 34 10.65 -2.43 -10.04
C THR A 34 11.69 -2.34 -8.92
N GLY A 35 11.26 -2.01 -7.69
CA GLY A 35 12.14 -1.91 -6.53
C GLY A 35 12.58 -3.26 -5.99
N ASN A 36 11.75 -4.27 -6.12
CA ASN A 36 11.96 -5.66 -5.70
C ASN A 36 12.56 -5.81 -4.29
N PHE A 37 12.02 -5.04 -3.35
CA PHE A 37 12.53 -5.01 -1.99
C PHE A 37 12.13 -6.29 -1.25
N TRP A 38 13.10 -7.00 -0.69
CA TRP A 38 12.83 -8.24 0.04
C TRP A 38 12.04 -8.02 1.34
N ARG A 39 11.36 -9.06 1.78
CA ARG A 39 10.57 -9.00 3.01
C ARG A 39 11.43 -9.24 4.24
N PRO A 40 11.01 -8.75 5.43
CA PRO A 40 11.72 -9.00 6.68
C PRO A 40 12.04 -10.47 6.91
N VAL A 41 11.15 -11.38 6.58
CA VAL A 41 11.38 -12.82 6.70
C VAL A 41 12.58 -13.28 5.88
N THR A 42 12.75 -12.74 4.67
CA THR A 42 13.90 -13.06 3.82
C THR A 42 15.19 -12.49 4.41
N ALA A 43 15.15 -11.23 4.88
CA ALA A 43 16.29 -10.58 5.52
C ALA A 43 16.75 -11.31 6.79
N ILE A 44 15.83 -11.69 7.67
CA ILE A 44 16.13 -12.40 8.91
C ILE A 44 16.74 -13.78 8.64
N ARG A 45 16.16 -14.54 7.69
CA ARG A 45 16.67 -15.86 7.34
C ARG A 45 18.02 -15.82 6.65
N ALA A 46 18.34 -14.75 5.95
CA ALA A 46 19.59 -14.55 5.19
C ALA A 46 20.58 -13.61 5.91
N ALA A 47 20.37 -13.28 7.19
CA ALA A 47 21.19 -12.32 7.92
C ALA A 47 22.70 -12.66 7.92
N ALA A 48 23.07 -13.92 7.83
CA ALA A 48 24.46 -14.34 7.69
C ALA A 48 25.17 -13.77 6.44
N THR A 49 24.43 -13.22 5.49
CA THR A 49 24.95 -12.68 4.23
C THR A 49 25.05 -11.15 4.21
N ASP A 50 24.64 -10.46 5.27
CA ASP A 50 24.63 -8.99 5.35
C ASP A 50 26.00 -8.37 5.69
N GLY A 51 26.96 -9.20 6.10
CA GLY A 51 28.31 -8.77 6.47
C GLY A 51 28.41 -8.16 7.87
N SER A 52 27.35 -8.14 8.66
CA SER A 52 27.33 -7.64 10.03
C SER A 52 27.63 -8.77 11.04
N PRO A 53 28.63 -8.63 11.91
CA PRO A 53 28.88 -9.61 12.96
C PRO A 53 27.86 -9.55 14.10
N GLU A 54 27.00 -8.55 14.13
CA GLU A 54 26.00 -8.32 15.16
C GLU A 54 24.64 -8.97 14.82
N THR A 55 24.48 -9.47 13.61
CA THR A 55 23.25 -10.12 13.14
C THR A 55 23.44 -11.62 13.04
N GLU A 56 22.47 -12.37 13.56
CA GLU A 56 22.42 -13.82 13.49
C GLU A 56 21.24 -14.26 12.62
N ALA A 57 21.50 -15.16 11.67
CA ALA A 57 20.45 -15.68 10.81
C ALA A 57 19.59 -16.70 11.55
N ASP A 58 18.28 -16.59 11.40
CA ASP A 58 17.33 -17.64 11.80
C ASP A 58 16.63 -18.22 10.56
N PRO A 59 17.14 -19.31 10.00
CA PRO A 59 16.56 -19.93 8.79
C PRO A 59 15.12 -20.41 8.96
N ASN A 60 14.69 -20.63 10.20
CA ASN A 60 13.35 -21.13 10.53
C ASN A 60 12.39 -20.03 10.99
N TRP A 61 12.85 -18.78 11.04
CA TRP A 61 12.02 -17.67 11.48
C TRP A 61 10.74 -17.55 10.64
N LEU A 62 9.62 -17.41 11.32
CA LEU A 62 8.31 -17.15 10.71
C LEU A 62 7.66 -15.96 11.41
N PRO A 63 6.92 -15.09 10.68
CA PRO A 63 6.13 -14.06 11.31
C PRO A 63 5.03 -14.70 12.18
N GLU A 64 4.71 -14.07 13.30
CA GLU A 64 3.70 -14.56 14.24
C GLU A 64 2.34 -14.79 13.57
N VAL A 65 1.99 -13.98 12.58
CA VAL A 65 0.77 -14.12 11.77
C VAL A 65 0.77 -15.38 10.89
N GLY A 66 1.91 -16.01 10.69
CA GLY A 66 2.05 -17.26 9.93
C GLY A 66 1.87 -17.14 8.41
N ASN A 67 1.38 -16.02 7.91
CA ASN A 67 1.11 -15.82 6.48
C ASN A 67 2.11 -14.83 5.86
N ILE A 68 2.77 -15.26 4.78
CA ILE A 68 3.76 -14.45 4.06
C ILE A 68 3.21 -14.19 2.66
N THR A 69 2.95 -12.93 2.34
CA THR A 69 2.56 -12.55 0.98
C THR A 69 3.75 -12.67 0.02
N PRO A 70 3.56 -13.16 -1.20
CA PRO A 70 4.65 -13.45 -2.14
C PRO A 70 5.21 -12.20 -2.84
N ASP A 71 4.50 -11.06 -2.78
CA ASP A 71 4.92 -9.82 -3.44
C ASP A 71 6.03 -9.08 -2.65
N PRO A 72 6.84 -8.24 -3.29
CA PRO A 72 7.88 -7.45 -2.64
C PRO A 72 7.37 -6.56 -1.50
N SER A 73 8.25 -6.22 -0.54
CA SER A 73 7.86 -5.57 0.72
C SER A 73 7.42 -4.10 0.53
N TYR A 74 8.14 -3.33 -0.23
CA TYR A 74 7.90 -1.91 -0.46
C TYR A 74 7.08 -1.70 -1.75
N LEU A 75 6.05 -0.89 -1.77
CA LEU A 75 5.34 -0.08 -0.81
C LEU A 75 4.28 -0.86 -0.02
N GLY A 76 3.77 -0.27 1.09
CA GLY A 76 2.65 -0.83 1.85
C GLY A 76 1.31 -0.64 1.15
N ALA A 77 0.68 -1.72 0.67
CA ALA A 77 -0.54 -1.66 -0.13
C ALA A 77 -1.71 -0.98 0.59
N HIS A 78 -1.94 -1.34 1.86
CA HIS A 78 -3.02 -0.74 2.65
C HIS A 78 -2.84 0.77 2.85
N SER A 79 -1.60 1.22 3.08
CA SER A 79 -1.30 2.65 3.25
C SER A 79 -1.56 3.44 1.97
N VAL A 80 -1.15 2.91 0.81
CA VAL A 80 -1.34 3.56 -0.50
C VAL A 80 -2.83 3.68 -0.84
N ILE A 81 -3.59 2.60 -0.70
CA ILE A 81 -5.04 2.60 -1.00
C ILE A 81 -5.79 3.53 -0.05
N SER A 82 -5.49 3.47 1.25
CA SER A 82 -6.14 4.33 2.24
C SER A 82 -5.85 5.81 2.00
N ALA A 83 -4.59 6.15 1.66
CA ALA A 83 -4.20 7.53 1.33
C ALA A 83 -4.91 8.03 0.07
N ALA A 84 -4.99 7.21 -0.98
CA ALA A 84 -5.69 7.56 -2.22
C ALA A 84 -7.19 7.85 -1.97
N GLY A 85 -7.86 7.00 -1.18
CA GLY A 85 -9.26 7.21 -0.80
C GLY A 85 -9.45 8.46 0.05
N ALA A 86 -8.59 8.68 1.03
CA ALA A 86 -8.63 9.87 1.88
C ALA A 86 -8.46 11.16 1.09
N GLU A 87 -7.52 11.21 0.14
CA GLU A 87 -7.27 12.39 -0.70
C GLU A 87 -8.47 12.72 -1.58
N VAL A 88 -9.09 11.72 -2.22
CA VAL A 88 -10.32 11.92 -3.00
C VAL A 88 -11.45 12.49 -2.14
N LEU A 89 -11.67 11.93 -0.94
CA LEU A 89 -12.71 12.43 -0.04
C LEU A 89 -12.42 13.86 0.43
N ILE A 90 -11.19 14.15 0.82
CA ILE A 90 -10.79 15.49 1.26
C ILE A 90 -11.01 16.50 0.13
N SER A 91 -10.55 16.21 -1.08
CA SER A 91 -10.69 17.09 -2.22
C SER A 91 -12.15 17.27 -2.62
N PHE A 92 -12.92 16.21 -2.67
CA PHE A 92 -14.34 16.25 -3.02
C PHE A 92 -15.16 17.13 -2.05
N PHE A 93 -14.98 16.96 -0.75
CA PHE A 93 -15.75 17.68 0.26
C PHE A 93 -15.20 19.07 0.62
N ARG A 94 -13.95 19.37 0.28
CA ARG A 94 -13.37 20.73 0.45
C ARG A 94 -13.49 21.61 -0.79
N GLY A 95 -14.05 21.10 -1.89
CA GLY A 95 -14.16 21.84 -3.15
C GLY A 95 -12.81 22.02 -3.86
N GLY A 96 -11.89 21.08 -3.67
CA GLY A 96 -10.63 21.05 -4.39
C GLY A 96 -10.81 20.84 -5.90
N PRO A 97 -9.81 21.18 -6.72
CA PRO A 97 -9.88 21.01 -8.15
C PRO A 97 -9.83 19.51 -8.52
N PHE A 98 -10.88 19.05 -9.17
CA PHE A 98 -10.90 17.85 -9.98
C PHE A 98 -11.31 18.20 -11.39
#